data_f9ef2f90f24c4be8f05ea1e3cc1df90b
#
_entry.id   f9ef2f90f24c4be8f05ea1e3cc1df90b
#
_cell.length_a   1.000
_cell.length_b   1.000
_cell.length_c   1.000
_cell.angle_alpha   90.00
_cell.angle_beta   90.00
_cell.angle_gamma   90.00
#
_symmetry.space_group_name_H-M   'P 1'
#
loop_
_entity.id
_entity.type
_entity.pdbx_description
1 polymer ?
#
loop_
_entity_poly.entity_id
_entity_poly.type
_entity_poly.pdbx_seq_one_letter_code
_entity_poly.pdbx_strand_id
1 'polypeptide(L)'
;WAGGTPVHICSGAATLAYTVMLKYIRVTTDDTHSITSISHDAGSWKKYLFSRAQRRERLPSGPTALEAGLESHNMTNAMLGMLLVWFGWFGFNAGSELKANMRAVSTFIATHIAACSGGVAYTLLERMAGQKWSGLGFCTGAFAGLVAITPGAGYVRYTLL
;
A
#
# COMPACT_ATOMS: atom_id res chain seq x y z
N TRP A 1 9.66 -18.33 -7.43
CA TRP A 1 10.87 -17.60 -7.76
C TRP A 1 11.16 -16.58 -6.67
N ALA A 2 12.40 -16.41 -6.28
CA ALA A 2 12.85 -15.47 -5.24
C ALA A 2 12.07 -15.53 -3.90
N GLY A 3 11.27 -16.57 -3.66
CA GLY A 3 10.36 -16.62 -2.51
C GLY A 3 9.23 -15.59 -2.56
N GLY A 4 8.92 -15.02 -3.75
CA GLY A 4 7.96 -13.94 -3.91
C GLY A 4 6.57 -14.28 -3.39
N THR A 5 6.08 -15.50 -3.63
CA THR A 5 4.77 -15.92 -3.12
C THR A 5 4.71 -15.92 -1.59
N PRO A 6 5.56 -16.67 -0.85
CA PRO A 6 5.47 -16.70 0.61
C PRO A 6 5.83 -15.34 1.25
N VAL A 7 6.85 -14.64 0.76
CA VAL A 7 7.31 -13.38 1.34
C VAL A 7 6.25 -12.29 1.19
N HIS A 8 5.69 -12.12 -0.02
CA HIS A 8 4.74 -11.05 -0.27
C HIS A 8 3.36 -11.33 0.32
N ILE A 9 2.92 -12.60 0.34
CA ILE A 9 1.67 -12.95 1.04
C ILE A 9 1.82 -12.72 2.54
N CYS A 10 2.93 -13.13 3.14
CA CYS A 10 3.18 -12.93 4.56
C CYS A 10 3.21 -11.44 4.93
N SER A 11 3.96 -10.62 4.19
CA SER A 11 4.02 -9.18 4.43
C SER A 11 2.68 -8.48 4.19
N GLY A 12 1.96 -8.84 3.14
CA GLY A 12 0.63 -8.31 2.85
C GLY A 12 -0.39 -8.66 3.93
N ALA A 13 -0.39 -9.91 4.40
CA ALA A 13 -1.26 -10.36 5.49
C ALA A 13 -0.92 -9.64 6.81
N ALA A 14 0.36 -9.46 7.13
CA ALA A 14 0.81 -8.72 8.31
C ALA A 14 0.37 -7.24 8.25
N THR A 15 0.54 -6.60 7.10
CA THR A 15 0.11 -5.21 6.88
C THR A 15 -1.40 -5.06 7.01
N LEU A 16 -2.17 -6.00 6.45
CA LEU A 16 -3.62 -6.02 6.57
C LEU A 16 -4.05 -6.17 8.04
N ALA A 17 -3.47 -7.13 8.76
CA ALA A 17 -3.76 -7.35 10.18
C ALA A 17 -3.43 -6.11 11.01
N TYR A 18 -2.28 -5.49 10.77
CA TYR A 18 -1.87 -4.24 11.44
C TYR A 18 -2.86 -3.10 11.17
N THR A 19 -3.27 -2.91 9.92
CA THR A 19 -4.21 -1.85 9.53
C THR A 19 -5.58 -2.06 10.17
N VAL A 20 -6.07 -3.30 10.22
CA VAL A 20 -7.34 -3.66 10.88
C VAL A 20 -7.25 -3.40 12.38
N MET A 21 -6.12 -3.80 13.03
CA MET A 21 -5.90 -3.56 14.45
C MET A 21 -5.83 -2.06 14.79
N LEU A 22 -5.13 -1.26 14.00
CA LEU A 22 -5.08 0.19 14.21
C LEU A 22 -6.46 0.82 14.12
N LYS A 23 -7.28 0.40 13.16
CA LYS A 23 -8.65 0.86 13.04
C LYS A 23 -9.49 0.48 14.25
N TYR A 24 -9.35 -0.75 14.74
CA TYR A 24 -10.05 -1.24 15.93
C TYR A 24 -9.65 -0.45 17.18
N ILE A 25 -8.34 -0.29 17.43
CA ILE A 25 -7.82 0.47 18.58
C ILE A 25 -8.31 1.91 18.55
N ARG A 26 -8.29 2.55 17.38
CA ARG A 26 -8.74 3.94 17.23
C ARG A 26 -10.22 4.10 17.56
N VAL A 27 -11.07 3.20 17.05
CA VAL A 27 -12.50 3.21 17.35
C VAL A 27 -12.75 3.04 18.84
N THR A 28 -12.06 2.12 19.51
CA THR A 28 -12.21 1.89 20.95
C THR A 28 -11.68 3.06 21.79
N THR A 29 -10.58 3.70 21.37
CA THR A 29 -10.02 4.85 22.10
C THR A 29 -10.93 6.07 21.98
N ASP A 30 -11.49 6.34 20.80
CA ASP A 30 -12.46 7.44 20.60
C ASP A 30 -13.74 7.21 21.42
N ASP A 31 -14.22 5.97 21.51
CA ASP A 31 -15.37 5.62 22.34
C ASP A 31 -15.05 5.82 23.83
N THR A 32 -13.86 5.47 24.30
CA THR A 32 -13.44 5.64 25.69
C THR A 32 -13.32 7.12 26.06
N HIS A 33 -12.75 7.96 25.21
CA HIS A 33 -12.70 9.41 25.43
C HIS A 33 -14.08 10.05 25.45
N SER A 34 -15.00 9.54 24.62
CA SER A 34 -16.40 10.00 24.61
C SER A 34 -17.12 9.62 25.90
N ILE A 35 -16.87 8.43 26.43
CA ILE A 35 -17.49 7.95 27.68
C ILE A 35 -16.96 8.74 28.89
N THR A 36 -15.65 9.02 28.96
CA THR A 36 -15.07 9.82 30.03
C THR A 36 -15.56 11.28 30.05
N SER A 37 -15.80 11.87 28.88
CA SER A 37 -16.36 13.22 28.81
C SER A 37 -17.84 13.28 29.20
N ILE A 38 -18.59 12.20 29.05
CA ILE A 38 -20.02 12.10 29.35
C ILE A 38 -20.28 11.70 30.80
N SER A 39 -19.36 10.99 31.47
CA SER A 39 -19.50 10.60 32.87
C SER A 39 -19.55 11.79 33.83
N HIS A 40 -19.13 13.00 33.39
CA HIS A 40 -19.27 14.23 34.15
C HIS A 40 -20.68 14.88 34.09
N ASP A 41 -21.54 14.39 33.19
CA ASP A 41 -22.89 14.94 33.01
C ASP A 41 -23.94 13.84 33.15
N ALA A 42 -24.37 13.57 34.40
CA ALA A 42 -25.20 12.44 34.81
C ALA A 42 -26.63 12.39 34.21
N GLY A 43 -26.93 13.09 33.14
CA GLY A 43 -28.28 13.17 32.55
C GLY A 43 -28.41 12.74 31.07
N SER A 44 -27.38 12.33 30.36
CA SER A 44 -27.37 12.38 28.91
C SER A 44 -27.18 11.08 28.13
N TRP A 45 -27.68 9.92 28.61
CA TRP A 45 -27.68 8.65 27.85
C TRP A 45 -28.36 8.79 26.47
N LYS A 46 -29.42 9.60 26.38
CA LYS A 46 -30.10 9.87 25.09
C LYS A 46 -29.20 10.65 24.14
N LYS A 47 -28.45 11.61 24.65
CA LYS A 47 -27.50 12.41 23.87
C LYS A 47 -26.31 11.56 23.37
N TYR A 48 -25.86 10.61 24.19
CA TYR A 48 -24.83 9.61 23.82
C TYR A 48 -25.29 8.70 22.69
N LEU A 49 -26.48 8.09 22.81
CA LEU A 49 -27.02 7.21 21.78
C LEU A 49 -27.27 7.97 20.46
N PHE A 50 -27.74 9.20 20.55
CA PHE A 50 -27.97 10.05 19.37
C PHE A 50 -26.66 10.48 18.72
N SER A 51 -25.64 10.87 19.49
CA SER A 51 -24.31 11.23 18.96
C SER A 51 -23.61 10.03 18.33
N ARG A 52 -23.79 8.82 18.88
CA ARG A 52 -23.24 7.58 18.32
C ARG A 52 -23.89 7.20 16.98
N ALA A 53 -25.20 7.33 16.88
CA ALA A 53 -25.94 7.12 15.63
C ALA A 53 -25.50 8.14 14.55
N GLN A 54 -25.42 9.42 14.90
CA GLN A 54 -25.00 10.49 14.02
C GLN A 54 -23.52 10.41 13.62
N ARG A 55 -22.64 9.86 14.48
CA ARG A 55 -21.24 9.61 14.19
C ARG A 55 -21.06 8.43 13.23
N ARG A 56 -21.92 7.42 13.28
CA ARG A 56 -21.95 6.29 12.34
C ARG A 56 -22.30 6.74 10.92
N GLU A 57 -23.17 7.75 10.77
CA GLU A 57 -23.50 8.37 9.49
C GLU A 57 -22.41 9.32 8.98
N ARG A 58 -21.56 9.84 9.87
CA ARG A 58 -20.45 10.74 9.54
C ARG A 58 -19.11 10.03 9.35
N LEU A 59 -19.03 8.72 9.41
CA LEU A 59 -17.84 8.03 8.95
C LEU A 59 -17.77 8.25 7.44
N PRO A 60 -16.81 9.07 6.94
CA PRO A 60 -16.71 9.31 5.51
C PRO A 60 -16.51 7.96 4.84
N SER A 61 -17.32 7.68 3.85
CA SER A 61 -17.08 6.60 2.87
C SER A 61 -15.91 6.95 1.93
N GLY A 62 -15.03 7.83 2.37
CA GLY A 62 -13.82 8.26 1.72
C GLY A 62 -12.57 7.75 2.43
N PRO A 63 -11.38 8.11 1.94
CA PRO A 63 -10.12 7.77 2.56
C PRO A 63 -10.18 8.10 4.05
N THR A 64 -9.75 7.17 4.88
CA THR A 64 -9.84 7.29 6.34
C THR A 64 -9.21 8.61 6.78
N ALA A 65 -9.69 9.21 7.88
CA ALA A 65 -9.12 10.45 8.42
C ALA A 65 -7.60 10.35 8.68
N LEU A 66 -7.04 9.14 8.71
CA LEU A 66 -5.62 8.86 8.70
C LEU A 66 -4.98 9.24 7.35
N GLU A 67 -5.63 8.93 6.24
CA GLU A 67 -5.13 9.26 4.89
C GLU A 67 -5.28 10.75 4.57
N ALA A 68 -6.32 11.40 5.08
CA ALA A 68 -6.51 12.85 4.95
C ALA A 68 -5.48 13.69 5.73
N GLY A 69 -4.82 13.10 6.72
CA GLY A 69 -3.79 13.76 7.54
C GLY A 69 -2.35 13.37 7.22
N LEU A 70 -2.14 12.35 6.39
CA LEU A 70 -0.82 11.89 5.97
C LEU A 70 -0.44 12.45 4.59
N GLU A 71 -0.21 13.75 4.54
CA GLU A 71 0.44 14.32 3.35
C GLU A 71 1.87 13.81 3.23
N SER A 72 2.32 13.58 2.00
CA SER A 72 3.70 13.18 1.72
C SER A 72 4.67 14.23 2.22
N HIS A 73 5.40 13.92 3.30
CA HIS A 73 6.33 14.84 3.95
C HIS A 73 7.46 15.29 3.00
N ASN A 74 7.96 14.39 2.15
CA ASN A 74 9.03 14.70 1.20
C ASN A 74 8.97 13.76 -0.01
N MET A 75 8.46 14.26 -1.13
CA MET A 75 8.33 13.50 -2.37
C MET A 75 9.69 13.06 -2.93
N THR A 76 10.71 13.92 -2.84
CA THR A 76 12.05 13.61 -3.35
C THR A 76 12.65 12.40 -2.62
N ASN A 77 12.52 12.35 -1.30
CA ASN A 77 12.98 11.22 -0.50
C ASN A 77 12.18 9.95 -0.81
N ALA A 78 10.88 10.06 -1.04
CA ALA A 78 10.05 8.92 -1.43
C ALA A 78 10.48 8.34 -2.79
N MET A 79 10.74 9.21 -3.78
CA MET A 79 11.25 8.79 -5.09
C MET A 79 12.64 8.18 -5.00
N LEU A 80 13.54 8.78 -4.21
CA LEU A 80 14.88 8.22 -3.97
C LEU A 80 14.79 6.84 -3.33
N GLY A 81 13.95 6.69 -2.30
CA GLY A 81 13.69 5.40 -1.65
C GLY A 81 13.17 4.36 -2.64
N MET A 82 12.23 4.74 -3.51
CA MET A 82 11.71 3.86 -4.55
C MET A 82 12.79 3.43 -5.55
N LEU A 83 13.67 4.34 -5.98
CA LEU A 83 14.78 4.00 -6.88
C LEU A 83 15.76 3.01 -6.24
N LEU A 84 16.08 3.18 -4.96
CA LEU A 84 16.93 2.25 -4.23
C LEU A 84 16.28 0.86 -4.10
N VAL A 85 15.00 0.82 -3.80
CA VAL A 85 14.23 -0.44 -3.75
C VAL A 85 14.19 -1.09 -5.12
N TRP A 86 13.93 -0.35 -6.19
CA TRP A 86 13.90 -0.86 -7.56
C TRP A 86 15.24 -1.45 -7.97
N PHE A 87 16.32 -0.74 -7.69
CA PHE A 87 17.68 -1.25 -7.93
C PHE A 87 17.97 -2.54 -7.16
N GLY A 88 17.63 -2.58 -5.87
CA GLY A 88 17.76 -3.77 -5.04
C GLY A 88 16.95 -4.96 -5.55
N TRP A 89 15.78 -4.68 -6.18
CA TRP A 89 14.90 -5.72 -6.71
C TRP A 89 15.48 -6.46 -7.91
N PHE A 90 16.35 -5.83 -8.66
CA PHE A 90 17.11 -6.55 -9.69
C PHE A 90 17.99 -7.63 -9.09
N GLY A 91 18.68 -7.33 -7.98
CA GLY A 91 19.44 -8.32 -7.22
C GLY A 91 18.55 -9.41 -6.64
N PHE A 92 17.40 -9.01 -6.09
CA PHE A 92 16.43 -9.94 -5.50
C PHE A 92 15.89 -10.93 -6.54
N ASN A 93 15.41 -10.48 -7.68
CA ASN A 93 14.81 -11.32 -8.70
C ASN A 93 15.85 -12.01 -9.57
N ALA A 94 16.77 -11.29 -10.22
CA ALA A 94 17.76 -11.88 -11.11
C ALA A 94 18.81 -12.66 -10.34
N GLY A 95 19.22 -12.18 -9.16
CA GLY A 95 20.17 -12.88 -8.28
C GLY A 95 19.65 -14.22 -7.75
N SER A 96 18.33 -14.42 -7.70
CA SER A 96 17.71 -15.69 -7.31
C SER A 96 18.00 -16.86 -8.26
N GLU A 97 18.50 -16.58 -9.46
CA GLU A 97 18.99 -17.62 -10.37
C GLU A 97 20.28 -18.27 -9.87
N LEU A 98 21.05 -17.59 -9.01
CA LEU A 98 22.35 -18.04 -8.47
C LEU A 98 23.38 -18.41 -9.55
N LYS A 99 23.17 -18.01 -10.79
CA LYS A 99 24.01 -18.25 -11.96
C LYS A 99 23.91 -17.08 -12.94
N ALA A 100 25.04 -16.71 -13.53
CA ALA A 100 25.08 -15.73 -14.61
C ALA A 100 24.71 -16.40 -15.95
N ASN A 101 23.43 -16.47 -16.25
CA ASN A 101 22.89 -17.09 -17.47
C ASN A 101 21.82 -16.22 -18.12
N MET A 102 21.32 -16.64 -19.29
CA MET A 102 20.29 -15.90 -20.02
C MET A 102 18.97 -15.77 -19.25
N ARG A 103 18.69 -16.68 -18.30
CA ARG A 103 17.50 -16.60 -17.46
C ARG A 103 17.63 -15.43 -16.47
N ALA A 104 18.81 -15.21 -15.88
CA ALA A 104 19.06 -14.06 -15.02
C ALA A 104 18.86 -12.74 -15.77
N VAL A 105 19.36 -12.65 -17.02
CA VAL A 105 19.15 -11.48 -17.89
C VAL A 105 17.67 -11.27 -18.23
N SER A 106 16.98 -12.34 -18.61
CA SER A 106 15.54 -12.28 -18.89
C SER A 106 14.74 -11.82 -17.65
N THR A 107 15.08 -12.35 -16.48
CA THR A 107 14.45 -11.96 -15.20
C THR A 107 14.69 -10.50 -14.87
N PHE A 108 15.89 -9.99 -15.13
CA PHE A 108 16.20 -8.56 -14.95
C PHE A 108 15.31 -7.67 -15.83
N ILE A 109 15.19 -8.01 -17.12
CA ILE A 109 14.37 -7.26 -18.08
C ILE A 109 12.90 -7.34 -17.71
N ALA A 110 12.38 -8.53 -17.40
CA ALA A 110 10.98 -8.71 -16.99
C ALA A 110 10.64 -7.91 -15.73
N THR A 111 11.55 -7.86 -14.76
CA THR A 111 11.40 -7.08 -13.53
C THR A 111 11.30 -5.58 -13.84
N HIS A 112 12.16 -5.08 -14.74
CA HIS A 112 12.15 -3.67 -15.13
C HIS A 112 10.84 -3.29 -15.84
N ILE A 113 10.42 -4.08 -16.83
CA ILE A 113 9.19 -3.85 -17.58
C ILE A 113 7.97 -3.88 -16.64
N ALA A 114 7.92 -4.83 -15.72
CA ALA A 114 6.81 -4.93 -14.76
C ALA A 114 6.72 -3.70 -13.83
N ALA A 115 7.85 -3.18 -13.38
CA ALA A 115 7.87 -1.96 -12.58
C ALA A 115 7.38 -0.74 -13.38
N CYS A 116 7.87 -0.57 -14.61
CA CYS A 116 7.44 0.52 -15.48
C CYS A 116 5.94 0.45 -15.81
N SER A 117 5.47 -0.72 -16.23
CA SER A 117 4.06 -0.93 -16.56
C SER A 117 3.15 -0.74 -15.35
N GLY A 118 3.55 -1.21 -14.18
CA GLY A 118 2.80 -1.02 -12.93
C GLY A 118 2.69 0.46 -12.56
N GLY A 119 3.79 1.21 -12.65
CA GLY A 119 3.79 2.65 -12.40
C GLY A 119 2.88 3.42 -13.33
N VAL A 120 2.98 3.15 -14.63
CA VAL A 120 2.13 3.78 -15.65
C VAL A 120 0.65 3.41 -15.46
N ALA A 121 0.36 2.12 -15.28
CA ALA A 121 -1.01 1.65 -15.10
C ALA A 121 -1.68 2.29 -13.86
N TYR A 122 -0.98 2.32 -12.73
CA TYR A 122 -1.52 2.93 -11.51
C TYR A 122 -1.82 4.42 -11.69
N THR A 123 -0.87 5.16 -12.25
CA THR A 123 -1.02 6.60 -12.51
C THR A 123 -2.18 6.88 -13.47
N LEU A 124 -2.36 6.03 -14.48
CA LEU A 124 -3.48 6.12 -15.40
C LEU A 124 -4.82 5.85 -14.71
N LEU A 125 -4.87 4.84 -13.85
CA LEU A 125 -6.07 4.52 -13.06
C LEU A 125 -6.43 5.66 -12.09
N GLU A 126 -5.45 6.27 -11.41
CA GLU A 126 -5.68 7.47 -10.58
C GLU A 126 -6.29 8.60 -11.42
N ARG A 127 -5.77 8.81 -12.64
CA ARG A 127 -6.30 9.84 -13.52
C ARG A 127 -7.73 9.54 -13.97
N MET A 128 -8.03 8.29 -14.30
CA MET A 128 -9.39 7.84 -14.65
C MET A 128 -10.37 7.99 -13.48
N ALA A 129 -9.88 7.82 -12.23
CA ALA A 129 -10.65 8.05 -11.01
C ALA A 129 -10.80 9.55 -10.65
N GLY A 130 -10.39 10.46 -11.52
CA GLY A 130 -10.51 11.91 -11.32
C GLY A 130 -9.43 12.52 -10.43
N GLN A 131 -8.42 11.75 -10.03
CA GLN A 131 -7.31 12.24 -9.23
C GLN A 131 -6.29 13.00 -10.09
N LYS A 132 -5.45 13.81 -9.42
CA LYS A 132 -4.33 14.50 -10.09
C LYS A 132 -3.17 13.54 -10.29
N TRP A 133 -2.35 13.78 -11.31
CA TRP A 133 -1.10 13.07 -11.51
C TRP A 133 -0.22 13.18 -10.27
N SER A 134 0.23 12.05 -9.76
CA SER A 134 1.03 11.98 -8.54
C SER A 134 2.30 11.16 -8.77
N GLY A 135 3.47 11.73 -8.43
CA GLY A 135 4.72 10.97 -8.41
C GLY A 135 4.70 9.84 -7.38
N LEU A 136 3.96 10.02 -6.27
CA LEU A 136 3.76 8.98 -5.27
C LEU A 136 2.91 7.83 -5.83
N GLY A 137 1.87 8.15 -6.62
CA GLY A 137 1.07 7.15 -7.32
C GLY A 137 1.91 6.30 -8.27
N PHE A 138 2.80 6.94 -9.04
CA PHE A 138 3.75 6.21 -9.87
C PHE A 138 4.66 5.27 -9.05
N CYS A 139 5.23 5.75 -7.94
CA CYS A 139 6.05 4.94 -7.05
C CYS A 139 5.28 3.74 -6.48
N THR A 140 4.05 3.96 -6.05
CA THR A 140 3.16 2.90 -5.53
C THR A 140 2.87 1.85 -6.60
N GLY A 141 2.54 2.28 -7.81
CA GLY A 141 2.29 1.39 -8.93
C GLY A 141 3.52 0.61 -9.37
N ALA A 142 4.69 1.25 -9.43
CA ALA A 142 5.95 0.59 -9.74
C ALA A 142 6.31 -0.48 -8.70
N PHE A 143 6.13 -0.16 -7.42
CA PHE A 143 6.32 -1.13 -6.33
C PHE A 143 5.35 -2.31 -6.45
N ALA A 144 4.08 -2.06 -6.74
CA ALA A 144 3.10 -3.12 -6.96
C ALA A 144 3.48 -4.02 -8.15
N GLY A 145 4.00 -3.43 -9.25
CA GLY A 145 4.52 -4.18 -10.40
C GLY A 145 5.71 -5.09 -10.05
N LEU A 146 6.65 -4.57 -9.25
CA LEU A 146 7.78 -5.37 -8.75
C LEU A 146 7.31 -6.55 -7.90
N VAL A 147 6.38 -6.32 -6.99
CA VAL A 147 5.78 -7.37 -6.15
C VAL A 147 5.07 -8.42 -7.00
N ALA A 148 4.26 -7.99 -7.97
CA ALA A 148 3.45 -8.87 -8.80
C ALA A 148 4.29 -9.80 -9.68
N ILE A 149 5.40 -9.31 -10.28
CA ILE A 149 6.25 -10.11 -11.14
C ILE A 149 7.13 -11.10 -10.37
N THR A 150 7.46 -10.81 -9.13
CA THR A 150 8.47 -11.56 -8.35
C THR A 150 8.23 -13.08 -8.32
N PRO A 151 7.02 -13.62 -8.08
CA PRO A 151 6.81 -15.07 -8.06
C PRO A 151 7.12 -15.76 -9.40
N GLY A 152 6.91 -15.04 -10.51
CA GLY A 152 7.06 -15.55 -11.86
C GLY A 152 8.28 -15.06 -12.63
N ALA A 153 9.07 -14.15 -12.06
CA ALA A 153 10.08 -13.37 -12.78
C ALA A 153 11.09 -14.22 -13.58
N GLY A 154 11.47 -15.39 -13.09
CA GLY A 154 12.38 -16.30 -13.78
C GLY A 154 11.72 -17.20 -14.84
N TYR A 155 10.40 -17.15 -14.97
CA TYR A 155 9.62 -18.00 -15.89
C TYR A 155 8.89 -17.23 -16.98
N VAL A 156 8.66 -15.93 -16.76
CA VAL A 156 8.01 -15.07 -17.75
C VAL A 156 9.03 -14.58 -18.77
N ARG A 157 8.77 -14.84 -20.03
CA ARG A 157 9.57 -14.31 -21.13
C ARG A 157 9.11 -12.89 -21.46
N TYR A 158 10.05 -11.95 -21.57
CA TYR A 158 9.79 -10.56 -21.94
C TYR A 158 9.12 -10.38 -23.32
N THR A 159 9.14 -11.41 -24.16
CA THR A 159 8.49 -11.43 -25.48
C THR A 159 6.98 -11.57 -25.41
N LEU A 160 6.41 -11.80 -24.23
CA LEU A 160 4.97 -11.92 -24.00
C LEU A 160 4.38 -10.71 -23.24
N LEU A 161 5.19 -9.70 -22.95
CA LEU A 161 4.81 -8.43 -22.38
C LEU A 161 4.86 -7.32 -23.42
#